data_874946e4c2ed01368b8ff7818b245ebd
#
_entry.id   874946e4c2ed01368b8ff7818b245ebd
#
_cell.length_a   1.000
_cell.length_b   1.000
_cell.length_c   1.000
_cell.angle_alpha   90.00
_cell.angle_beta   90.00
_cell.angle_gamma   90.00
#
_symmetry.space_group_name_H-M   'P 1'
#
loop_
_entity.id
_entity.type
_entity.pdbx_description
1 polymer ?
#
loop_
_entity_poly.entity_id
_entity_poly.type
_entity_poly.pdbx_seq_one_letter_code
_entity_poly.pdbx_strand_id
1 'polypeptide(L)'
;RDQPRSRGLGDVYKRQLDMIRPYRLEGDVRLPEPGNRTMFDYWKPILTDRFIADIKKAGGVLCNLASDEMRGLFDWKRVEKEVRVITPEFHVWKNGKLATVVVYTKMSRGEMTRYILKNRIESVEQLKTFAWEGFEFNEQLSDETKYVFTNGKTE
;
A
#
# COMPACT_ATOMS: atom_id res chain seq x y z
N ARG A 1 12.88 17.60 -17.85
CA ARG A 1 11.92 18.44 -17.06
C ARG A 1 11.39 17.54 -15.96
N ASP A 2 11.80 17.84 -14.73
CA ASP A 2 11.33 17.11 -13.56
C ASP A 2 9.83 17.36 -13.39
N GLN A 3 9.03 16.31 -13.63
CA GLN A 3 7.63 16.35 -13.27
C GLN A 3 7.50 16.29 -11.77
N PRO A 4 6.66 17.12 -11.14
CA PRO A 4 6.42 17.03 -9.72
C PRO A 4 5.88 15.61 -9.41
N ARG A 5 6.56 14.92 -8.52
CA ARG A 5 6.09 13.62 -8.03
C ARG A 5 4.83 13.86 -7.22
N SER A 6 3.72 13.48 -7.78
CA SER A 6 2.46 13.58 -7.08
C SER A 6 2.32 12.48 -6.03
N ARG A 7 1.73 12.82 -4.90
CA ARG A 7 1.47 11.89 -3.80
C ARG A 7 -0.02 12.00 -3.46
N GLY A 8 -0.75 10.97 -3.80
CA GLY A 8 -2.15 10.85 -3.36
C GLY A 8 -3.12 10.36 -4.44
N LEU A 9 -4.30 9.97 -4.01
CA LEU A 9 -5.36 9.46 -4.89
C LEU A 9 -5.88 10.49 -5.92
N GLY A 10 -5.70 11.79 -5.68
CA GLY A 10 -5.99 12.82 -6.67
C GLY A 10 -5.18 12.69 -7.97
N ASP A 11 -4.11 11.91 -7.94
CA ASP A 11 -3.21 11.73 -9.06
C ASP A 11 -3.62 10.60 -10.01
N VAL A 12 -4.52 9.73 -9.60
CA VAL A 12 -5.00 8.60 -10.39
C VAL A 12 -5.70 9.06 -11.67
N TYR A 13 -6.27 10.25 -11.66
CA TYR A 13 -7.00 10.82 -12.80
C TYR A 13 -6.17 11.78 -13.66
N LYS A 14 -4.92 12.05 -13.29
CA LYS A 14 -4.04 12.91 -14.07
C LYS A 14 -3.31 12.11 -15.13
N ARG A 15 -3.43 12.54 -16.39
CA ARG A 15 -2.65 11.98 -17.48
C ARG A 15 -1.22 12.51 -17.40
N GLN A 16 -0.24 11.75 -17.87
CA GLN A 16 1.17 12.15 -17.85
C GLN A 16 1.46 13.49 -18.56
N LEU A 17 0.62 13.88 -19.51
CA LEU A 17 0.78 15.11 -20.29
C LEU A 17 -0.08 16.27 -19.79
N ASP A 18 -0.87 16.07 -18.74
CA ASP A 18 -1.69 17.15 -18.19
C ASP A 18 -0.79 18.20 -17.53
N MET A 19 -1.02 19.46 -17.90
CA MET A 19 -0.34 20.59 -17.27
C MET A 19 -0.99 20.89 -15.92
N ILE A 20 -0.20 20.77 -14.86
CA ILE A 20 -0.66 21.06 -13.49
C ILE A 20 0.26 22.07 -12.82
N ARG A 21 -0.26 22.84 -11.88
CA ARG A 21 0.58 23.63 -10.99
C ARG A 21 1.21 22.69 -9.96
N PRO A 22 2.49 22.89 -9.60
CA PRO A 22 3.09 22.16 -8.48
C PRO A 22 2.28 22.38 -7.22
N TYR A 23 1.90 21.28 -6.56
CA TYR A 23 1.25 21.34 -5.27
C TYR A 23 1.70 20.16 -4.40
N ARG A 24 1.61 20.34 -3.10
CA ARG A 24 1.79 19.28 -2.12
C ARG A 24 0.49 19.19 -1.31
N LEU A 25 -0.13 18.05 -1.35
CA LEU A 25 -1.34 17.77 -0.60
C LEU A 25 -1.12 16.50 0.22
N GLU A 26 -1.22 16.63 1.52
CA GLU A 26 -1.13 15.52 2.48
C GLU A 26 -2.53 15.21 3.02
N GLY A 27 -2.76 13.97 3.45
CA GLY A 27 -4.10 13.53 3.83
C GLY A 27 -4.62 14.16 5.14
N ASP A 28 -3.71 14.64 5.98
CA ASP A 28 -4.00 15.35 7.23
C ASP A 28 -4.19 16.86 7.05
N VAL A 29 -4.07 17.38 5.82
CA VAL A 29 -4.39 18.78 5.52
C VAL A 29 -5.83 19.07 5.89
N ARG A 30 -6.01 20.14 6.67
CA ARG A 30 -7.33 20.60 7.09
C ARG A 30 -8.03 21.35 5.96
N LEU A 31 -9.28 21.03 5.75
CA LEU A 31 -10.10 21.70 4.73
C LEU A 31 -10.54 23.09 5.25
N PRO A 32 -10.66 24.09 4.37
CA PRO A 32 -11.06 25.45 4.74
C PRO A 32 -12.57 25.58 5.09
N GLU A 33 -13.24 24.49 5.37
CA GLU A 33 -14.67 24.45 5.72
C GLU A 33 -14.87 24.43 7.26
N PRO A 34 -16.07 24.84 7.74
CA PRO A 34 -16.43 24.68 9.13
C PRO A 34 -16.35 23.23 9.58
N GLY A 35 -15.79 22.97 10.78
CA GLY A 35 -15.70 21.64 11.35
C GLY A 35 -14.30 21.04 11.37
N ASN A 36 -13.30 21.73 10.84
CA ASN A 36 -11.88 21.39 10.98
C ASN A 36 -11.51 19.95 10.50
N ARG A 37 -12.28 19.43 9.53
CA ARG A 37 -12.07 18.09 8.97
C ARG A 37 -10.79 18.03 8.17
N THR A 38 -10.11 16.87 8.22
CA THR A 38 -8.98 16.58 7.34
C THR A 38 -9.48 16.12 5.97
N MET A 39 -8.58 16.10 4.99
CA MET A 39 -8.85 15.47 3.69
C MET A 39 -9.24 13.99 3.84
N PHE A 40 -8.62 13.27 4.76
CA PHE A 40 -9.00 11.89 5.06
C PHE A 40 -10.43 11.79 5.58
N ASP A 41 -10.84 12.67 6.50
CA ASP A 41 -12.20 12.67 7.06
C ASP A 41 -13.26 12.97 5.99
N TYR A 42 -12.92 13.81 5.04
CA TYR A 42 -13.80 14.14 3.91
C TYR A 42 -13.97 12.94 2.97
N TRP A 43 -12.88 12.31 2.57
CA TRP A 43 -12.90 11.25 1.56
C TRP A 43 -13.31 9.88 2.10
N LYS A 44 -13.03 9.60 3.36
CA LYS A 44 -13.30 8.30 3.99
C LYS A 44 -14.73 7.79 3.77
N PRO A 45 -15.79 8.54 4.09
CA PRO A 45 -17.16 8.07 3.87
C PRO A 45 -17.52 7.92 2.38
N ILE A 46 -16.91 8.72 1.51
CA ILE A 46 -17.19 8.70 0.08
C ILE A 46 -16.53 7.50 -0.60
N LEU A 47 -15.30 7.18 -0.21
CA LEU A 47 -14.47 6.19 -0.92
C LEU A 47 -14.63 4.78 -0.37
N THR A 48 -14.97 4.60 0.91
CA THR A 48 -14.94 3.28 1.55
C THR A 48 -15.90 2.29 0.86
N ASP A 49 -17.15 2.67 0.64
CA ASP A 49 -18.15 1.78 0.03
C ASP A 49 -17.75 1.39 -1.39
N ARG A 50 -17.28 2.33 -2.16
CA ARG A 50 -16.83 2.11 -3.52
C ARG A 50 -15.61 1.19 -3.55
N PHE A 51 -14.64 1.42 -2.69
CA PHE A 51 -13.42 0.62 -2.60
C PHE A 51 -13.73 -0.84 -2.25
N ILE A 52 -14.58 -1.07 -1.23
CA ILE A 52 -15.03 -2.42 -0.85
C ILE A 52 -15.77 -3.09 -2.01
N ALA A 53 -16.67 -2.38 -2.70
CA ALA A 53 -17.41 -2.92 -3.82
C ALA A 53 -16.49 -3.33 -4.99
N ASP A 54 -15.49 -2.50 -5.31
CA ASP A 54 -14.52 -2.78 -6.37
C ASP A 54 -13.64 -3.99 -6.01
N ILE A 55 -13.20 -4.13 -4.74
CA ILE A 55 -12.46 -5.32 -4.28
C ILE A 55 -13.33 -6.59 -4.40
N LYS A 56 -14.57 -6.54 -3.92
CA LYS A 56 -15.50 -7.68 -4.01
C LYS A 56 -15.72 -8.13 -5.46
N LYS A 57 -15.89 -7.16 -6.36
CA LYS A 57 -16.02 -7.42 -7.80
C LYS A 57 -14.77 -8.06 -8.40
N ALA A 58 -13.60 -7.73 -7.87
CA ALA A 58 -12.30 -8.27 -8.30
C ALA A 58 -11.90 -9.59 -7.61
N GLY A 59 -12.83 -10.25 -6.90
CA GLY A 59 -12.56 -11.54 -6.25
C GLY A 59 -12.45 -11.48 -4.72
N GLY A 60 -12.67 -10.31 -4.09
CA GLY A 60 -12.77 -10.18 -2.64
C GLY A 60 -11.44 -10.18 -1.88
N VAL A 61 -10.30 -10.11 -2.58
CA VAL A 61 -8.95 -10.12 -1.98
C VAL A 61 -8.23 -8.82 -2.29
N LEU A 62 -7.66 -8.20 -1.27
CA LEU A 62 -6.84 -7.00 -1.37
C LEU A 62 -5.39 -7.32 -0.96
N CYS A 63 -4.45 -7.17 -1.87
CA CYS A 63 -3.02 -7.09 -1.54
C CYS A 63 -2.69 -5.63 -1.15
N ASN A 64 -2.54 -5.36 0.14
CA ASN A 64 -2.29 -4.02 0.65
C ASN A 64 -0.80 -3.66 0.59
N LEU A 65 -0.42 -2.90 -0.42
CA LEU A 65 0.93 -2.33 -0.58
C LEU A 65 0.98 -0.82 -0.27
N ALA A 66 -0.13 -0.25 0.21
CA ALA A 66 -0.19 1.15 0.61
C ALA A 66 0.57 1.42 1.91
N SER A 67 0.98 2.67 2.12
CA SER A 67 1.49 3.12 3.42
C SER A 67 0.36 3.22 4.44
N ASP A 68 0.72 3.20 5.73
CA ASP A 68 -0.26 3.36 6.82
C ASP A 68 -1.03 4.68 6.71
N GLU A 69 -0.36 5.75 6.27
CA GLU A 69 -0.99 7.04 5.99
C GLU A 69 -2.13 6.90 4.97
N MET A 70 -1.92 6.20 3.87
CA MET A 70 -2.91 6.05 2.81
C MET A 70 -4.13 5.23 3.24
N ARG A 71 -3.99 4.35 4.23
CA ARG A 71 -5.13 3.62 4.82
C ARG A 71 -6.14 4.56 5.48
N GLY A 72 -5.71 5.75 5.91
CA GLY A 72 -6.58 6.80 6.45
C GLY A 72 -7.70 7.27 5.51
N LEU A 73 -7.56 7.04 4.20
CA LEU A 73 -8.58 7.36 3.19
C LEU A 73 -9.83 6.48 3.26
N PHE A 74 -9.76 5.35 3.95
CA PHE A 74 -10.84 4.38 4.05
C PHE A 74 -11.17 4.10 5.51
N ASP A 75 -12.38 3.67 5.79
CA ASP A 75 -12.70 2.98 7.04
C ASP A 75 -12.06 1.58 7.00
N TRP A 76 -10.80 1.54 7.46
CA TRP A 76 -9.98 0.33 7.34
C TRP A 76 -10.55 -0.85 8.13
N LYS A 77 -11.20 -0.59 9.26
CA LYS A 77 -11.87 -1.63 10.06
C LYS A 77 -13.00 -2.30 9.28
N ARG A 78 -13.75 -1.53 8.51
CA ARG A 78 -14.77 -2.07 7.62
C ARG A 78 -14.15 -2.86 6.47
N VAL A 79 -13.08 -2.34 5.86
CA VAL A 79 -12.38 -3.05 4.77
C VAL A 79 -11.93 -4.42 5.25
N GLU A 80 -11.21 -4.51 6.37
CA GLU A 80 -10.73 -5.79 6.93
C GLU A 80 -11.86 -6.75 7.32
N LYS A 81 -13.03 -6.23 7.67
CA LYS A 81 -14.21 -7.06 7.99
C LYS A 81 -14.91 -7.61 6.75
N GLU A 82 -14.90 -6.87 5.66
CA GLU A 82 -15.73 -7.15 4.49
C GLU A 82 -14.98 -7.84 3.35
N VAL A 83 -13.66 -7.75 3.31
CA VAL A 83 -12.80 -8.37 2.30
C VAL A 83 -11.55 -8.97 2.93
N ARG A 84 -10.96 -9.96 2.26
CA ARG A 84 -9.69 -10.54 2.70
C ARG A 84 -8.56 -9.58 2.38
N VAL A 85 -7.84 -9.12 3.41
CA VAL A 85 -6.68 -8.23 3.25
C VAL A 85 -5.40 -9.02 3.53
N ILE A 86 -4.46 -9.00 2.59
CA ILE A 86 -3.10 -9.51 2.75
C ILE A 86 -2.16 -8.31 2.73
N THR A 87 -1.35 -8.17 3.78
CA THR A 87 -0.37 -7.07 3.88
C THR A 87 1.05 -7.62 3.81
N PRO A 88 1.76 -7.43 2.69
CA PRO A 88 3.19 -7.72 2.62
C PRO A 88 4.01 -6.74 3.48
N GLU A 89 4.85 -7.28 4.34
CA GLU A 89 5.79 -6.52 5.17
C GLU A 89 7.23 -6.86 4.78
N PHE A 90 8.12 -5.87 4.80
CA PHE A 90 9.51 -6.00 4.38
C PHE A 90 10.44 -5.58 5.51
N HIS A 91 11.23 -6.53 6.02
CA HIS A 91 12.14 -6.32 7.13
C HIS A 91 13.55 -6.77 6.78
N VAL A 92 14.53 -6.12 7.37
CA VAL A 92 15.94 -6.53 7.30
C VAL A 92 16.40 -7.05 8.65
N TRP A 93 17.22 -8.07 8.63
CA TRP A 93 17.92 -8.50 9.82
C TRP A 93 19.11 -7.55 10.06
N LYS A 94 19.16 -6.97 11.25
CA LYS A 94 20.27 -6.10 11.67
C LYS A 94 20.58 -6.37 13.13
N ASN A 95 21.84 -6.82 13.39
CA ASN A 95 22.28 -7.15 14.75
C ASN A 95 21.33 -8.14 15.48
N GLY A 96 20.93 -9.21 14.79
CA GLY A 96 20.03 -10.23 15.36
C GLY A 96 18.59 -9.78 15.58
N LYS A 97 18.18 -8.60 15.09
CA LYS A 97 16.81 -8.06 15.22
C LYS A 97 16.21 -7.68 13.86
N LEU A 98 14.92 -7.87 13.73
CA LEU A 98 14.17 -7.37 12.58
C LEU A 98 14.02 -5.85 12.68
N ALA A 99 14.34 -5.17 11.60
CA ALA A 99 14.22 -3.73 11.46
C ALA A 99 13.49 -3.36 10.16
N THR A 100 12.63 -2.36 10.24
CA THR A 100 11.99 -1.78 9.07
C THR A 100 12.86 -0.62 8.56
N VAL A 101 13.34 -0.73 7.32
CA VAL A 101 14.07 0.35 6.65
C VAL A 101 13.16 0.99 5.61
N VAL A 102 12.77 2.24 5.84
CA VAL A 102 11.74 2.95 5.06
C VAL A 102 12.03 2.94 3.55
N VAL A 103 13.28 3.14 3.15
CA VAL A 103 13.66 3.13 1.73
C VAL A 103 13.42 1.76 1.12
N TYR A 104 13.91 0.70 1.74
CA TYR A 104 13.71 -0.66 1.27
C TYR A 104 12.22 -1.04 1.23
N THR A 105 11.46 -0.67 2.26
CA THR A 105 10.01 -0.93 2.27
C THR A 105 9.31 -0.27 1.09
N LYS A 106 9.64 0.98 0.77
CA LYS A 106 9.06 1.68 -0.39
C LYS A 106 9.42 1.02 -1.71
N MET A 107 10.69 0.67 -1.88
CA MET A 107 11.19 0.01 -3.10
C MET A 107 10.56 -1.38 -3.26
N SER A 108 10.55 -2.20 -2.21
CA SER A 108 9.97 -3.55 -2.23
C SER A 108 8.48 -3.53 -2.55
N ARG A 109 7.70 -2.58 -2.01
CA ARG A 109 6.28 -2.41 -2.36
C ARG A 109 6.11 -2.08 -3.85
N GLY A 110 6.96 -1.22 -4.39
CA GLY A 110 6.96 -0.89 -5.83
C GLY A 110 7.31 -2.09 -6.70
N GLU A 111 8.35 -2.84 -6.34
CA GLU A 111 8.76 -4.03 -7.09
C GLU A 111 7.75 -5.17 -6.95
N MET A 112 7.13 -5.35 -5.79
CA MET A 112 6.04 -6.33 -5.65
C MET A 112 4.84 -5.95 -6.50
N THR A 113 4.47 -4.68 -6.58
CA THR A 113 3.42 -4.21 -7.51
C THR A 113 3.77 -4.57 -8.94
N ARG A 114 5.00 -4.28 -9.36
CA ARG A 114 5.50 -4.64 -10.70
C ARG A 114 5.49 -6.15 -10.94
N TYR A 115 5.91 -6.92 -9.94
CA TYR A 115 5.92 -8.39 -9.99
C TYR A 115 4.50 -8.95 -10.19
N ILE A 116 3.52 -8.48 -9.42
CA ILE A 116 2.11 -8.87 -9.53
C ILE A 116 1.59 -8.60 -10.95
N LEU A 117 1.79 -7.40 -11.46
CA LEU A 117 1.28 -7.00 -12.78
C LEU A 117 1.98 -7.74 -13.92
N LYS A 118 3.32 -7.85 -13.87
CA LYS A 118 4.12 -8.50 -14.92
C LYS A 118 3.81 -9.98 -15.02
N ASN A 119 3.64 -10.66 -13.90
CA ASN A 119 3.42 -12.10 -13.85
C ASN A 119 1.93 -12.47 -13.80
N ARG A 120 1.02 -11.50 -13.86
CA ARG A 120 -0.43 -11.70 -13.79
C ARG A 120 -0.81 -12.58 -12.61
N ILE A 121 -0.34 -12.20 -11.42
CA ILE A 121 -0.59 -12.95 -10.19
C ILE A 121 -2.09 -12.90 -9.86
N GLU A 122 -2.72 -14.06 -9.77
CA GLU A 122 -4.16 -14.21 -9.53
C GLU A 122 -4.46 -14.82 -8.15
N SER A 123 -3.46 -15.38 -7.47
CA SER A 123 -3.64 -15.94 -6.13
C SER A 123 -2.63 -15.38 -5.14
N VAL A 124 -3.06 -15.29 -3.88
CA VAL A 124 -2.19 -14.80 -2.79
C VAL A 124 -0.99 -15.72 -2.53
N GLU A 125 -1.14 -17.02 -2.80
CA GLU A 125 -0.05 -17.98 -2.63
C GLU A 125 1.13 -17.70 -3.56
N GLN A 126 0.85 -17.19 -4.75
CA GLN A 126 1.88 -16.81 -5.70
C GLN A 126 2.70 -15.59 -5.22
N LEU A 127 2.19 -14.80 -4.28
CA LEU A 127 2.97 -13.70 -3.68
C LEU A 127 4.18 -14.22 -2.89
N LYS A 128 4.08 -15.43 -2.34
CA LYS A 128 5.17 -16.05 -1.55
C LYS A 128 6.41 -16.35 -2.38
N THR A 129 6.29 -16.41 -3.70
CA THR A 129 7.43 -16.62 -4.61
C THR A 129 8.14 -15.32 -5.00
N PHE A 130 7.67 -14.18 -4.49
CA PHE A 130 8.35 -12.93 -4.71
C PHE A 130 9.73 -12.91 -4.06
N ALA A 131 10.75 -12.57 -4.84
CA ALA A 131 12.12 -12.33 -4.37
C ALA A 131 12.68 -11.08 -5.05
N TRP A 132 13.33 -10.21 -4.28
CA TRP A 132 13.94 -8.99 -4.79
C TRP A 132 15.04 -8.50 -3.84
N GLU A 133 16.25 -8.24 -4.37
CA GLU A 133 17.38 -7.70 -3.59
C GLU A 133 17.64 -8.45 -2.26
N GLY A 134 17.50 -9.78 -2.28
CA GLY A 134 17.67 -10.64 -1.10
C GLY A 134 16.47 -10.66 -0.14
N PHE A 135 15.37 -9.96 -0.44
CA PHE A 135 14.11 -10.17 0.27
C PHE A 135 13.45 -11.45 -0.25
N GLU A 136 13.13 -12.33 0.66
CA GLU A 136 12.43 -13.59 0.40
C GLU A 136 11.34 -13.81 1.45
N PHE A 137 10.32 -14.58 1.07
CA PHE A 137 9.21 -14.91 1.97
C PHE A 137 9.70 -15.68 3.19
N ASN A 138 9.27 -15.25 4.37
CA ASN A 138 9.57 -15.88 5.64
C ASN A 138 8.31 -16.49 6.25
N GLU A 139 8.16 -17.79 6.13
CA GLU A 139 6.98 -18.51 6.59
C GLU A 139 6.79 -18.45 8.11
N GLN A 140 7.89 -18.48 8.87
CA GLN A 140 7.83 -18.49 10.34
C GLN A 140 7.32 -17.18 10.94
N LEU A 141 7.48 -16.07 10.21
CA LEU A 141 7.07 -14.74 10.64
C LEU A 141 5.76 -14.30 10.00
N SER A 142 5.22 -15.10 9.10
CA SER A 142 4.00 -14.80 8.33
C SER A 142 2.77 -15.46 8.95
N ASP A 143 1.60 -14.88 8.68
CA ASP A 143 0.30 -15.44 9.02
C ASP A 143 -0.69 -15.32 7.84
N GLU A 144 -1.98 -15.58 8.07
CA GLU A 144 -3.01 -15.58 7.04
C GLU A 144 -3.31 -14.20 6.44
N THR A 145 -2.91 -13.13 7.13
CA THR A 145 -3.17 -11.73 6.75
C THR A 145 -1.90 -10.94 6.49
N LYS A 146 -0.78 -11.41 7.00
CA LYS A 146 0.50 -10.74 6.94
C LYS A 146 1.54 -11.64 6.30
N TYR A 147 2.10 -11.21 5.19
CA TYR A 147 3.17 -11.90 4.49
C TYR A 147 4.48 -11.17 4.72
N VAL A 148 5.36 -11.75 5.51
CA VAL A 148 6.65 -11.16 5.90
C VAL A 148 7.73 -11.59 4.92
N PHE A 149 8.44 -10.62 4.39
CA PHE A 149 9.62 -10.83 3.54
C PHE A 149 10.84 -10.28 4.28
N THR A 150 11.89 -11.08 4.38
CA THR A 150 13.09 -10.69 5.12
C THR A 150 14.32 -10.71 4.20
N ASN A 151 15.21 -9.73 4.42
CA ASN A 151 16.52 -9.68 3.81
C ASN A 151 17.61 -9.85 4.89
N GLY A 152 18.61 -10.64 4.58
CA GLY A 152 19.68 -11.01 5.52
C GLY A 152 19.38 -12.29 6.30
N LYS A 153 20.41 -12.80 6.95
CA LYS A 153 20.30 -13.98 7.81
C LYS A 153 20.24 -13.56 9.26
N THR A 154 19.55 -14.31 10.08
CA THR A 154 19.74 -14.34 11.53
C THR A 154 21.15 -14.84 11.77
N GLU A 155 22.08 -13.95 12.15
CA GLU A 155 23.34 -14.36 12.73
C GLU A 155 23.15 -14.74 14.18
#